data_8e60a8eed7814f7c84b82fcdb5021ad5
#
_entry.id   8e60a8eed7814f7c84b82fcdb5021ad5
#
_cell.length_a   1.000
_cell.length_b   1.000
_cell.length_c   1.000
_cell.angle_alpha   90.00
_cell.angle_beta   90.00
_cell.angle_gamma   90.00
#
_symmetry.space_group_name_H-M   'P 1'
#
loop_
_entity.id
_entity.type
_entity.pdbx_description
1 polymer ?
#
loop_
_entity_poly.entity_id
_entity_poly.type
_entity_poly.pdbx_seq_one_letter_code
_entity_poly.pdbx_strand_id
1 'polypeptide(L)'
;EVQNIMSTTEDSNIPNIRTNYTVTDKADGDRKLLFIAPETGKIYLITTNMAVQFSGAVTRNKDLFNTLIDGEHILYNKNKKFINLYTAFDIYYLNGVDFRAKQFIPTKTDDLPTNFRLPLLIDVIKKMSPESIIKNSNSTILLPSPLRIEHKTFNSSIHNTIFNACNSILKKEQEGLFEYHTDGLIFTPMDKGVGSDKIG
;
A
#
# COMPACT_ATOMS: atom_id res chain seq x y z
N GLU A 1 17.44 6.53 0.93
CA GLU A 1 18.49 7.14 1.79
C GLU A 1 17.81 7.88 2.92
N VAL A 2 18.04 7.43 4.14
CA VAL A 2 17.67 8.16 5.34
C VAL A 2 18.66 9.30 5.45
N GLN A 3 18.28 10.47 5.02
CA GLN A 3 19.05 11.66 5.37
C GLN A 3 18.98 11.84 6.88
N ASN A 4 20.12 11.87 7.51
CA ASN A 4 20.29 12.07 8.94
C ASN A 4 19.89 13.53 9.26
N ILE A 5 18.59 13.77 9.46
CA ILE A 5 18.06 15.08 9.82
C ILE A 5 18.22 15.27 11.33
N MET A 6 19.46 15.30 11.78
CA MET A 6 19.83 15.88 13.07
C MET A 6 20.28 17.33 12.86
N SER A 7 19.46 18.16 12.25
CA SER A 7 19.66 19.59 12.30
C SER A 7 18.82 20.13 13.45
N THR A 8 19.50 20.64 14.45
CA THR A 8 18.92 21.35 15.60
C THR A 8 18.50 22.79 15.28
N THR A 9 18.60 23.22 14.04
CA THR A 9 18.11 24.51 13.58
C THR A 9 16.72 24.34 12.98
N GLU A 10 15.75 25.04 13.54
CA GLU A 10 14.38 25.19 13.02
C GLU A 10 14.41 26.00 11.71
N ASP A 11 14.99 25.46 10.67
CA ASP A 11 14.83 25.99 9.34
C ASP A 11 13.50 25.48 8.78
N SER A 12 12.49 26.34 8.81
CA SER A 12 11.11 26.02 8.40
C SER A 12 10.98 25.55 6.95
N ASN A 13 12.05 25.64 6.16
CA ASN A 13 12.10 25.25 4.76
C ASN A 13 12.67 23.84 4.53
N ILE A 14 13.20 23.18 5.56
CA ILE A 14 13.71 21.82 5.43
C ILE A 14 12.60 20.83 5.80
N PRO A 15 12.19 19.93 4.87
CA PRO A 15 11.23 18.89 5.19
C PRO A 15 11.76 18.05 6.36
N ASN A 16 10.95 17.93 7.42
CA ASN A 16 11.27 17.06 8.53
C ASN A 16 10.10 16.12 8.83
N ILE A 17 10.41 14.92 9.32
CA ILE A 17 9.43 13.87 9.59
C ILE A 17 8.49 14.17 10.76
N ARG A 18 8.74 15.25 11.53
CA ARG A 18 7.92 15.62 12.69
C ARG A 18 6.56 16.18 12.29
N THR A 19 6.46 16.77 11.10
CA THR A 19 5.24 17.41 10.59
C THR A 19 4.86 16.85 9.23
N ASN A 20 3.56 16.65 9.03
CA ASN A 20 2.97 16.24 7.75
C ASN A 20 3.48 14.88 7.20
N TYR A 21 3.81 13.95 8.09
CA TYR A 21 4.18 12.58 7.71
C TYR A 21 3.27 11.53 8.33
N THR A 22 3.07 10.46 7.58
CA THR A 22 2.58 9.18 8.09
C THR A 22 3.75 8.23 8.26
N VAL A 23 3.55 7.20 9.06
CA VAL A 23 4.50 6.11 9.24
C VAL A 23 3.79 4.76 9.15
N THR A 24 4.44 3.81 8.51
CA THR A 24 4.02 2.40 8.44
C THR A 24 5.22 1.48 8.64
N ASP A 25 4.98 0.19 8.86
CA ASP A 25 6.03 -0.82 8.91
C ASP A 25 6.70 -0.98 7.55
N LYS A 26 8.00 -1.30 7.56
CA LYS A 26 8.73 -1.70 6.37
C LYS A 26 8.72 -3.24 6.30
N ALA A 27 7.80 -3.80 5.53
CA ALA A 27 7.73 -5.23 5.31
C ALA A 27 8.96 -5.72 4.53
N ASP A 28 9.46 -6.89 4.89
CA ASP A 28 10.53 -7.57 4.17
C ASP A 28 9.92 -8.46 3.09
N GLY A 29 9.85 -7.94 1.89
CA GLY A 29 9.28 -8.60 0.72
C GLY A 29 9.83 -8.03 -0.59
N ASP A 30 9.12 -8.28 -1.69
CA ASP A 30 9.44 -7.77 -3.02
C ASP A 30 8.45 -6.66 -3.41
N ARG A 31 8.93 -5.44 -3.63
CA ARG A 31 8.08 -4.38 -4.18
C ARG A 31 7.59 -4.76 -5.56
N LYS A 32 6.28 -4.74 -5.75
CA LYS A 32 5.61 -4.99 -7.03
C LYS A 32 4.44 -4.04 -7.23
N LEU A 33 4.20 -3.67 -8.48
CA LEU A 33 2.94 -3.05 -8.85
C LEU A 33 1.90 -4.15 -9.07
N LEU A 34 0.68 -3.92 -8.59
CA LEU A 34 -0.49 -4.73 -8.89
C LEU A 34 -1.32 -4.01 -9.95
N PHE A 35 -1.57 -4.69 -11.06
CA PHE A 35 -2.36 -4.17 -12.17
C PHE A 35 -3.61 -5.01 -12.39
N ILE A 36 -4.77 -4.35 -12.44
CA ILE A 36 -6.05 -4.96 -12.80
C ILE A 36 -6.33 -4.65 -14.26
N ALA A 37 -6.30 -5.70 -15.09
CA ALA A 37 -6.43 -5.55 -16.53
C ALA A 37 -7.83 -5.02 -16.91
N PRO A 38 -7.91 -4.06 -17.88
CA PRO A 38 -9.17 -3.66 -18.48
C PRO A 38 -9.81 -4.86 -19.17
N GLU A 39 -11.09 -4.91 -19.33
CA GLU A 39 -11.87 -5.96 -20.00
C GLU A 39 -12.01 -7.29 -19.22
N THR A 40 -10.95 -7.78 -18.59
CA THR A 40 -10.93 -9.13 -17.98
C THR A 40 -10.97 -9.14 -16.46
N GLY A 41 -10.53 -8.06 -15.79
CA GLY A 41 -10.35 -8.00 -14.35
C GLY A 41 -9.25 -8.92 -13.81
N LYS A 42 -8.41 -9.50 -14.69
CA LYS A 42 -7.24 -10.31 -14.28
C LYS A 42 -6.24 -9.45 -13.53
N ILE A 43 -5.71 -10.00 -12.44
CA ILE A 43 -4.77 -9.31 -11.56
C ILE A 43 -3.35 -9.77 -11.87
N TYR A 44 -2.48 -8.84 -12.24
CA TYR A 44 -1.09 -9.06 -12.55
C TYR A 44 -0.19 -8.39 -11.51
N LEU A 45 0.95 -8.99 -11.23
CA LEU A 45 2.04 -8.40 -10.47
C LEU A 45 3.18 -8.04 -11.41
N ILE A 46 3.70 -6.82 -11.26
CA ILE A 46 4.77 -6.27 -12.11
C ILE A 46 5.95 -5.95 -11.20
N THR A 47 7.09 -6.55 -11.46
CA THR A 47 8.32 -6.33 -10.71
C THR A 47 9.00 -5.01 -11.09
N THR A 48 9.97 -4.55 -10.30
CA THR A 48 10.73 -3.32 -10.56
C THR A 48 11.55 -3.37 -11.86
N ASN A 49 11.87 -4.57 -12.35
CA ASN A 49 12.51 -4.79 -13.66
C ASN A 49 11.51 -5.01 -14.81
N MET A 50 10.23 -4.65 -14.60
CA MET A 50 9.14 -4.72 -15.58
C MET A 50 8.73 -6.13 -16.01
N ALA A 51 9.10 -7.18 -15.28
CA ALA A 51 8.56 -8.51 -15.53
C ALA A 51 7.10 -8.59 -15.04
N VAL A 52 6.21 -9.09 -15.90
CA VAL A 52 4.78 -9.19 -15.65
C VAL A 52 4.41 -10.63 -15.35
N GLN A 53 3.75 -10.88 -14.24
CA GLN A 53 3.29 -12.18 -13.79
C GLN A 53 1.80 -12.17 -13.54
N PHE A 54 1.06 -13.11 -14.12
CA PHE A 54 -0.34 -13.32 -13.77
C PHE A 54 -0.44 -13.99 -12.39
N SER A 55 -1.24 -13.39 -11.49
CA SER A 55 -1.39 -13.88 -10.11
C SER A 55 -2.31 -15.10 -9.97
N GLY A 56 -3.07 -15.44 -11.00
CA GLY A 56 -4.13 -16.44 -10.94
C GLY A 56 -5.45 -15.90 -10.36
N ALA A 57 -5.47 -14.64 -9.92
CA ALA A 57 -6.64 -13.97 -9.35
C ALA A 57 -7.33 -13.05 -10.36
N VAL A 58 -8.64 -12.89 -10.18
CA VAL A 58 -9.46 -11.95 -10.95
C VAL A 58 -10.40 -11.21 -10.00
N THR A 59 -10.77 -9.99 -10.35
CA THR A 59 -11.91 -9.28 -9.76
C THR A 59 -13.02 -9.15 -10.78
N ARG A 60 -14.27 -9.24 -10.33
CA ARG A 60 -15.44 -9.02 -11.19
C ARG A 60 -15.98 -7.60 -11.13
N ASN A 61 -15.43 -6.80 -10.24
CA ASN A 61 -15.83 -5.41 -10.07
C ASN A 61 -15.22 -4.56 -11.20
N LYS A 62 -16.05 -4.20 -12.17
CA LYS A 62 -15.64 -3.43 -13.36
C LYS A 62 -15.17 -2.02 -13.03
N ASP A 63 -15.62 -1.44 -11.92
CA ASP A 63 -15.18 -0.11 -11.49
C ASP A 63 -13.70 -0.07 -11.08
N LEU A 64 -13.11 -1.27 -10.86
CA LEU A 64 -11.71 -1.43 -10.51
C LEU A 64 -10.83 -1.85 -11.70
N PHE A 65 -11.39 -1.99 -12.90
CA PHE A 65 -10.59 -2.32 -14.07
C PHE A 65 -9.64 -1.17 -14.43
N ASN A 66 -8.53 -1.47 -15.08
CA ASN A 66 -7.50 -0.49 -15.42
C ASN A 66 -6.99 0.31 -14.19
N THR A 67 -6.70 -0.42 -13.11
CA THR A 67 -6.21 0.12 -11.84
C THR A 67 -4.78 -0.32 -11.60
N LEU A 68 -3.95 0.59 -11.07
CA LEU A 68 -2.54 0.36 -10.75
C LEU A 68 -2.27 0.73 -9.30
N ILE A 69 -1.78 -0.23 -8.53
CA ILE A 69 -1.52 -0.14 -7.08
C ILE A 69 -0.05 -0.46 -6.82
N ASP A 70 0.56 0.22 -5.86
CA ASP A 70 1.92 -0.08 -5.38
C ASP A 70 1.86 -0.83 -4.05
N GLY A 71 2.72 -1.81 -3.88
CA GLY A 71 2.71 -2.65 -2.68
C GLY A 71 3.92 -3.56 -2.56
N GLU A 72 3.92 -4.32 -1.48
CA GLU A 72 4.93 -5.33 -1.15
C GLU A 72 4.33 -6.73 -1.29
N HIS A 73 5.02 -7.60 -2.01
CA HIS A 73 4.63 -8.99 -2.19
C HIS A 73 5.45 -9.88 -1.26
N ILE A 74 4.80 -10.58 -0.35
CA ILE A 74 5.38 -11.40 0.70
C ILE A 74 4.94 -12.84 0.48
N LEU A 75 5.89 -13.71 0.14
CA LEU A 75 5.59 -15.11 -0.15
C LEU A 75 5.43 -15.95 1.12
N TYR A 76 6.24 -15.70 2.13
CA TYR A 76 6.31 -16.52 3.34
C TYR A 76 6.20 -15.66 4.59
N ASN A 77 5.51 -16.18 5.60
CA ASN A 77 5.44 -15.55 6.92
C ASN A 77 6.70 -15.85 7.77
N LYS A 78 6.74 -15.32 9.00
CA LYS A 78 7.84 -15.52 9.97
C LYS A 78 8.15 -17.00 10.23
N ASN A 79 7.16 -17.88 10.08
CA ASN A 79 7.27 -19.33 10.30
C ASN A 79 7.56 -20.09 8.99
N LYS A 80 7.97 -19.41 7.93
CA LYS A 80 8.24 -20.00 6.60
C LYS A 80 7.01 -20.68 5.96
N LYS A 81 5.81 -20.36 6.44
CA LYS A 81 4.57 -20.80 5.81
C LYS A 81 4.26 -19.92 4.61
N PHE A 82 3.92 -20.53 3.48
CA PHE A 82 3.49 -19.82 2.28
C PHE A 82 2.17 -19.09 2.54
N ILE A 83 2.17 -17.77 2.35
CA ILE A 83 1.00 -16.90 2.56
C ILE A 83 0.58 -16.15 1.31
N ASN A 84 1.48 -15.96 0.35
CA ASN A 84 1.26 -15.27 -0.92
C ASN A 84 0.45 -13.96 -0.72
N LEU A 85 0.98 -13.08 0.13
CA LEU A 85 0.33 -11.85 0.56
C LEU A 85 0.87 -10.66 -0.24
N TYR A 86 -0.02 -9.85 -0.78
CA TYR A 86 0.28 -8.53 -1.32
C TYR A 86 -0.26 -7.46 -0.39
N THR A 87 0.64 -6.66 0.20
CA THR A 87 0.28 -5.54 1.09
C THR A 87 0.38 -4.23 0.33
N ALA A 88 -0.76 -3.69 -0.07
CA ALA A 88 -0.86 -2.44 -0.81
C ALA A 88 -0.56 -1.23 0.09
N PHE A 89 0.23 -0.26 -0.39
CA PHE A 89 0.56 0.95 0.36
C PHE A 89 0.32 2.26 -0.41
N ASP A 90 0.11 2.21 -1.74
CA ASP A 90 -0.26 3.39 -2.53
C ASP A 90 -1.12 3.00 -3.75
N ILE A 91 -1.81 3.97 -4.34
CA ILE A 91 -2.58 3.81 -5.56
C ILE A 91 -2.20 4.89 -6.57
N TYR A 92 -1.93 4.49 -7.80
CA TYR A 92 -1.49 5.39 -8.86
C TYR A 92 -2.59 5.68 -9.88
N TYR A 93 -3.34 4.64 -10.27
CA TYR A 93 -4.47 4.76 -11.20
C TYR A 93 -5.68 4.00 -10.67
N LEU A 94 -6.86 4.56 -10.84
CA LEU A 94 -8.14 3.87 -10.63
C LEU A 94 -9.03 4.07 -11.84
N ASN A 95 -9.46 2.98 -12.44
CA ASN A 95 -10.31 2.98 -13.64
C ASN A 95 -9.76 3.89 -14.76
N GLY A 96 -8.44 3.85 -14.96
CA GLY A 96 -7.73 4.67 -15.94
C GLY A 96 -7.49 6.12 -15.55
N VAL A 97 -8.01 6.58 -14.42
CA VAL A 97 -7.79 7.94 -13.91
C VAL A 97 -6.52 8.01 -13.08
N ASP A 98 -5.67 8.99 -13.37
CA ASP A 98 -4.40 9.23 -12.68
C ASP A 98 -4.61 9.95 -11.34
N PHE A 99 -4.19 9.30 -10.25
CA PHE A 99 -4.25 9.83 -8.88
C PHE A 99 -2.88 10.22 -8.30
N ARG A 100 -1.79 10.02 -9.05
CA ARG A 100 -0.43 10.26 -8.54
C ARG A 100 -0.19 11.68 -8.04
N ALA A 101 -0.80 12.68 -8.66
CA ALA A 101 -0.70 14.06 -8.24
C ALA A 101 -1.50 14.41 -6.97
N LYS A 102 -2.40 13.52 -6.53
CA LYS A 102 -3.22 13.74 -5.33
C LYS A 102 -2.38 13.56 -4.07
N GLN A 103 -2.76 14.27 -3.00
CA GLN A 103 -2.19 14.11 -1.68
C GLN A 103 -2.45 12.70 -1.12
N PHE A 104 -1.64 12.27 -0.16
CA PHE A 104 -1.71 10.92 0.38
C PHE A 104 -2.88 10.73 1.33
N ILE A 105 -3.02 11.61 2.35
CA ILE A 105 -4.14 11.58 3.30
C ILE A 105 -4.72 12.99 3.52
N PRO A 106 -5.99 13.09 3.97
CA PRO A 106 -6.58 14.36 4.37
C PRO A 106 -5.81 14.98 5.54
N THR A 107 -5.59 16.29 5.47
CA THR A 107 -4.96 17.06 6.55
C THR A 107 -5.98 17.94 7.30
N LYS A 108 -7.19 18.10 6.73
CA LYS A 108 -8.30 18.86 7.31
C LYS A 108 -9.52 17.96 7.51
N THR A 109 -10.32 18.29 8.51
CA THR A 109 -11.53 17.51 8.87
C THR A 109 -12.62 17.54 7.80
N ASP A 110 -12.66 18.59 6.99
CA ASP A 110 -13.70 18.81 5.97
C ASP A 110 -13.29 18.25 4.58
N ASP A 111 -12.10 17.67 4.48
CA ASP A 111 -11.61 17.08 3.24
C ASP A 111 -12.41 15.82 2.86
N LEU A 112 -12.83 15.71 1.60
CA LEU A 112 -13.49 14.51 1.08
C LEU A 112 -12.47 13.37 0.93
N PRO A 113 -12.65 12.22 1.61
CA PRO A 113 -11.68 11.11 1.57
C PRO A 113 -11.35 10.62 0.15
N THR A 114 -12.31 10.67 -0.77
CA THR A 114 -12.13 10.23 -2.17
C THR A 114 -11.12 11.06 -2.98
N ASN A 115 -10.67 12.20 -2.44
CA ASN A 115 -9.65 13.04 -3.08
C ASN A 115 -8.22 12.66 -2.68
N PHE A 116 -8.04 11.65 -1.83
CA PHE A 116 -6.74 11.26 -1.27
C PHE A 116 -6.41 9.81 -1.60
N ARG A 117 -5.12 9.52 -1.83
CA ARG A 117 -4.69 8.21 -2.31
C ARG A 117 -4.91 7.08 -1.29
N LEU A 118 -4.58 7.29 -0.01
CA LEU A 118 -4.73 6.23 0.99
C LEU A 118 -6.19 5.84 1.25
N PRO A 119 -7.13 6.78 1.52
CA PRO A 119 -8.54 6.43 1.65
C PRO A 119 -9.10 5.74 0.40
N LEU A 120 -8.68 6.19 -0.80
CA LEU A 120 -9.08 5.58 -2.06
C LEU A 120 -8.55 4.15 -2.17
N LEU A 121 -7.27 3.93 -1.84
CA LEU A 121 -6.67 2.59 -1.81
C LEU A 121 -7.45 1.64 -0.90
N ILE A 122 -7.77 2.08 0.32
CA ILE A 122 -8.53 1.28 1.30
C ILE A 122 -9.89 0.88 0.73
N ASP A 123 -10.60 1.81 0.10
CA ASP A 123 -11.90 1.53 -0.54
C ASP A 123 -11.76 0.54 -1.70
N VAL A 124 -10.75 0.70 -2.55
CA VAL A 124 -10.46 -0.21 -3.66
C VAL A 124 -10.17 -1.63 -3.16
N ILE A 125 -9.31 -1.77 -2.15
CA ILE A 125 -8.99 -3.10 -1.59
C ILE A 125 -10.24 -3.78 -1.00
N LYS A 126 -11.08 -3.04 -0.28
CA LYS A 126 -12.36 -3.56 0.25
C LYS A 126 -13.31 -4.05 -0.82
N LYS A 127 -13.37 -3.35 -1.97
CA LYS A 127 -14.27 -3.66 -3.09
C LYS A 127 -13.70 -4.69 -4.07
N MET A 128 -12.43 -5.05 -3.94
CA MET A 128 -11.75 -5.89 -4.95
C MET A 128 -12.29 -7.31 -4.98
N SER A 129 -12.57 -7.92 -3.82
CA SER A 129 -13.10 -9.29 -3.69
C SER A 129 -12.46 -10.27 -4.69
N PRO A 130 -11.13 -10.49 -4.61
CA PRO A 130 -10.44 -11.30 -5.59
C PRO A 130 -10.87 -12.77 -5.51
N GLU A 131 -11.02 -13.40 -6.68
CA GLU A 131 -11.38 -14.81 -6.84
C GLU A 131 -10.29 -15.55 -7.61
N SER A 132 -10.23 -16.89 -7.46
CA SER A 132 -9.41 -17.71 -8.34
C SER A 132 -10.00 -17.76 -9.75
N ILE A 133 -9.15 -17.66 -10.79
CA ILE A 133 -9.60 -17.89 -12.16
C ILE A 133 -9.96 -19.36 -12.40
N ILE A 134 -9.38 -20.28 -11.63
CA ILE A 134 -9.66 -21.70 -11.72
C ILE A 134 -11.01 -21.95 -11.08
N LYS A 135 -11.96 -22.46 -11.87
CA LYS A 135 -13.24 -22.93 -11.37
C LYS A 135 -13.17 -24.44 -11.15
N ASN A 136 -13.69 -24.89 -10.04
CA ASN A 136 -13.90 -26.31 -9.85
C ASN A 136 -15.03 -26.76 -10.78
N SER A 137 -14.74 -27.64 -11.74
CA SER A 137 -15.67 -28.07 -12.80
C SER A 137 -16.99 -28.68 -12.28
N ASN A 138 -17.03 -29.08 -11.01
CA ASN A 138 -18.17 -29.78 -10.40
C ASN A 138 -18.82 -29.03 -9.23
N SER A 139 -18.47 -27.77 -8.96
CA SER A 139 -19.10 -27.01 -7.87
C SER A 139 -19.37 -25.55 -8.24
N THR A 140 -20.50 -25.03 -7.73
CA THR A 140 -20.83 -23.60 -7.72
C THR A 140 -19.99 -22.81 -6.72
N ILE A 141 -19.08 -23.47 -6.00
CA ILE A 141 -18.21 -22.86 -4.97
C ILE A 141 -17.04 -22.18 -5.66
N LEU A 142 -16.94 -20.87 -5.48
CA LEU A 142 -15.78 -20.08 -5.89
C LEU A 142 -14.57 -20.50 -5.05
N LEU A 143 -13.47 -20.82 -5.72
CA LEU A 143 -12.22 -21.08 -5.01
C LEU A 143 -11.65 -19.76 -4.47
N PRO A 144 -11.04 -19.76 -3.26
CA PRO A 144 -10.41 -18.58 -2.72
C PRO A 144 -9.29 -18.08 -3.65
N SER A 145 -9.05 -16.78 -3.63
CA SER A 145 -7.97 -16.19 -4.41
C SER A 145 -6.63 -16.82 -4.04
N PRO A 146 -5.80 -17.18 -5.03
CA PRO A 146 -4.44 -17.66 -4.78
C PRO A 146 -3.52 -16.55 -4.25
N LEU A 147 -3.87 -15.28 -4.45
CA LEU A 147 -3.17 -14.11 -3.95
C LEU A 147 -4.05 -13.43 -2.88
N ARG A 148 -3.53 -13.30 -1.66
CA ARG A 148 -4.16 -12.53 -0.59
C ARG A 148 -3.78 -11.06 -0.76
N ILE A 149 -4.75 -10.17 -0.78
CA ILE A 149 -4.53 -8.74 -1.03
C ILE A 149 -5.08 -7.96 0.17
N GLU A 150 -4.20 -7.20 0.81
CA GLU A 150 -4.52 -6.35 1.97
C GLU A 150 -3.89 -4.97 1.77
N HIS A 151 -4.32 -3.96 2.51
CA HIS A 151 -3.65 -2.68 2.57
C HIS A 151 -2.84 -2.54 3.85
N LYS A 152 -1.76 -1.76 3.81
CA LYS A 152 -1.00 -1.40 5.01
C LYS A 152 -1.76 -0.42 5.89
N THR A 153 -1.48 -0.48 7.18
CA THR A 153 -1.96 0.50 8.16
C THR A 153 -0.94 1.60 8.29
N PHE A 154 -1.40 2.85 8.20
CA PHE A 154 -0.58 4.04 8.39
C PHE A 154 -1.02 4.77 9.65
N ASN A 155 -0.05 5.19 10.45
CA ASN A 155 -0.27 6.09 11.58
C ASN A 155 0.21 7.49 11.20
N SER A 156 -0.55 8.53 11.57
CA SER A 156 -0.23 9.91 11.23
C SER A 156 0.16 10.74 12.44
N SER A 157 0.83 11.86 12.18
CA SER A 157 1.15 12.87 13.19
C SER A 157 0.00 13.90 13.43
N ILE A 158 -1.15 13.76 12.76
CA ILE A 158 -2.20 14.78 12.79
C ILE A 158 -2.79 15.01 14.20
N HIS A 159 -3.02 13.93 14.95
CA HIS A 159 -3.59 13.97 16.30
C HIS A 159 -2.63 13.48 17.37
N ASN A 160 -1.37 13.25 16.98
CA ASN A 160 -0.35 12.67 17.83
C ASN A 160 1.03 13.07 17.33
N THR A 161 2.08 12.82 18.11
CA THR A 161 3.44 13.01 17.61
C THR A 161 3.82 11.85 16.69
N ILE A 162 4.70 12.11 15.71
CA ILE A 162 5.25 11.05 14.86
C ILE A 162 5.98 9.98 15.70
N PHE A 163 6.57 10.36 16.81
CA PHE A 163 7.24 9.44 17.74
C PHE A 163 6.24 8.44 18.37
N ASN A 164 5.06 8.89 18.76
CA ASN A 164 4.01 8.00 19.27
C ASN A 164 3.48 7.08 18.16
N ALA A 165 3.37 7.60 16.94
CA ALA A 165 3.00 6.81 15.78
C ALA A 165 4.05 5.69 15.50
N CYS A 166 5.34 6.01 15.56
CA CYS A 166 6.44 5.04 15.45
C CYS A 166 6.38 4.01 16.58
N ASN A 167 6.24 4.46 17.83
CA ASN A 167 6.17 3.57 18.98
C ASN A 167 5.03 2.57 18.89
N SER A 168 3.88 2.98 18.35
CA SER A 168 2.74 2.08 18.12
C SER A 168 3.09 0.93 17.16
N ILE A 169 3.86 1.18 16.11
CA ILE A 169 4.29 0.15 15.16
C ILE A 169 5.37 -0.74 15.78
N LEU A 170 6.38 -0.14 16.44
CA LEU A 170 7.45 -0.89 17.09
C LEU A 170 6.93 -1.79 18.21
N LYS A 171 5.92 -1.35 18.94
CA LYS A 171 5.24 -2.17 19.93
C LYS A 171 4.55 -3.38 19.30
N LYS A 172 3.83 -3.20 18.18
CA LYS A 172 3.25 -4.31 17.43
C LYS A 172 4.29 -5.32 16.96
N GLU A 173 5.47 -4.84 16.54
CA GLU A 173 6.57 -5.71 16.13
C GLU A 173 7.11 -6.51 17.31
N GLN A 174 7.37 -5.86 18.46
CA GLN A 174 7.83 -6.51 19.70
C GLN A 174 6.84 -7.56 20.23
N GLU A 175 5.54 -7.27 20.11
CA GLU A 175 4.47 -8.19 20.48
C GLU A 175 4.23 -9.31 19.44
N GLY A 176 4.98 -9.31 18.33
CA GLY A 176 4.87 -10.33 17.28
C GLY A 176 3.59 -10.27 16.45
N LEU A 177 2.89 -9.14 16.44
CA LEU A 177 1.59 -8.98 15.79
C LEU A 177 1.65 -8.86 14.26
N PHE A 178 2.83 -8.66 13.68
CA PHE A 178 2.99 -8.78 12.23
C PHE A 178 3.17 -10.23 11.83
N GLU A 179 2.43 -10.65 10.82
CA GLU A 179 2.53 -12.01 10.26
C GLU A 179 3.87 -12.23 9.53
N TYR A 180 4.43 -11.18 8.97
CA TYR A 180 5.67 -11.16 8.18
C TYR A 180 6.80 -10.45 8.90
N HIS A 181 8.03 -10.62 8.41
CA HIS A 181 9.19 -9.88 8.91
C HIS A 181 9.13 -8.41 8.50
N THR A 182 9.58 -7.56 9.39
CA THR A 182 9.74 -6.12 9.16
C THR A 182 11.19 -5.73 9.44
N ASP A 183 11.74 -4.76 8.69
CA ASP A 183 13.12 -4.32 8.81
C ASP A 183 13.24 -2.79 9.01
N GLY A 184 12.20 -2.18 9.56
CA GLY A 184 12.19 -0.75 9.88
C GLY A 184 10.84 -0.08 9.69
N LEU A 185 10.88 1.23 9.46
CA LEU A 185 9.73 2.10 9.29
C LEU A 185 9.83 2.86 7.97
N ILE A 186 8.69 3.09 7.33
CA ILE A 186 8.57 3.93 6.14
C ILE A 186 7.77 5.17 6.49
N PHE A 187 8.33 6.34 6.17
CA PHE A 187 7.69 7.64 6.34
C PHE A 187 7.20 8.15 5.00
N THR A 188 5.92 8.51 4.93
CA THR A 188 5.28 9.01 3.71
C THR A 188 4.72 10.40 3.97
N PRO A 189 5.08 11.43 3.15
CA PRO A 189 4.49 12.75 3.25
C PRO A 189 2.98 12.70 3.02
N MET A 190 2.20 13.38 3.88
CA MET A 190 0.74 13.40 3.80
C MET A 190 0.23 14.23 2.64
N ASP A 191 0.91 15.34 2.35
CA ASP A 191 0.48 16.43 1.47
C ASP A 191 1.15 16.41 0.09
N LYS A 192 1.94 15.39 -0.21
CA LYS A 192 2.67 15.27 -1.49
C LYS A 192 2.03 14.24 -2.42
N GLY A 193 2.10 14.54 -3.72
CA GLY A 193 1.86 13.56 -4.77
C GLY A 193 3.07 12.64 -4.98
N VAL A 194 2.88 11.58 -5.75
CA VAL A 194 3.95 10.67 -6.16
C VAL A 194 4.87 11.36 -7.16
N GLY A 195 6.18 11.29 -6.93
CA GLY A 195 7.18 11.92 -7.81
C GLY A 195 7.19 13.44 -7.76
N SER A 196 6.63 14.06 -6.70
CA SER A 196 6.61 15.51 -6.53
C SER A 196 7.96 16.10 -6.12
N ASP A 197 8.89 15.30 -5.64
CA ASP A 197 10.25 15.74 -5.30
C ASP A 197 11.10 15.80 -6.56
N LYS A 198 11.44 17.02 -6.97
CA LYS A 198 12.35 17.25 -8.10
C LYS A 198 13.83 16.97 -7.77
N ILE A 199 14.09 16.59 -6.53
CA ILE A 199 15.41 16.25 -6.01
C ILE A 199 15.43 14.74 -5.78
N GLY A 200 15.73 13.98 -6.81
CA GLY A 200 15.80 12.53 -6.58
C GLY A 200 16.03 11.75 -7.81
#